data_e4209ebd39a97fbc1dda68c6a63dfe16
#
_entry.id   e4209ebd39a97fbc1dda68c6a63dfe16
#
_cell.length_a   1.000
_cell.length_b   1.000
_cell.length_c   1.000
_cell.angle_alpha   90.00
_cell.angle_beta   90.00
_cell.angle_gamma   90.00
#
_symmetry.space_group_name_H-M   'P 1'
#
loop_
_entity.id
_entity.type
_entity.pdbx_description
1 polymer ?
#
loop_
_entity_poly.entity_id
_entity_poly.type
_entity_poly.pdbx_seq_one_letter_code
_entity_poly.pdbx_strand_id
1 'polypeptide(L)'
;LYTGNSPDDGFYVDSWLLFGRYDNKIWSDEISPFKFKSHGWVWSVETGYTIPIGESGTKDYNKLIWTFQPEAQLVWDGVKANSANDSFGTKYRQLGTDNVTLRVGARLHANYMNKGLGFIEGNWIHNSKKAGVQMGTDKIYMDGGRNLGEFRMGLEGHLSRNTLGWATVGVQAGKSGYHNETAQIGIK
;
A
#
# COMPACT_ATOMS: atom_id res chain seq x y z
N LEU A 1 -2.76 4.25 3.96
CA LEU A 1 -1.72 5.27 4.03
C LEU A 1 -1.46 5.59 5.49
N TYR A 2 -0.33 5.19 6.03
CA TYR A 2 0.03 5.49 7.40
C TYR A 2 0.83 6.81 7.43
N THR A 3 0.26 7.84 8.02
CA THR A 3 0.95 9.07 8.45
C THR A 3 0.96 9.14 9.97
N GLY A 4 1.19 7.99 10.64
CA GLY A 4 1.37 7.95 12.08
C GLY A 4 2.76 8.44 12.44
N ASN A 5 2.87 9.17 13.53
CA ASN A 5 4.17 9.47 14.11
C ASN A 5 4.80 8.14 14.51
N SER A 6 5.82 7.72 13.74
CA SER A 6 6.73 6.70 14.23
C SER A 6 7.36 7.23 15.51
N PRO A 7 7.48 6.44 16.57
CA PRO A 7 8.20 6.90 17.76
C PRO A 7 9.61 7.34 17.37
N ASP A 8 10.14 8.35 18.04
CA ASP A 8 11.50 8.86 17.79
C ASP A 8 12.54 7.75 17.97
N ASP A 9 12.25 6.78 18.83
CA ASP A 9 12.99 5.54 19.03
C ASP A 9 12.08 4.43 19.58
N GLY A 10 12.48 3.18 19.39
CA GLY A 10 11.84 2.03 20.00
C GLY A 10 10.85 1.28 19.13
N PHE A 11 10.14 0.35 19.76
CA PHE A 11 9.20 -0.57 19.13
C PHE A 11 7.82 0.07 18.97
N TYR A 12 7.19 -0.20 17.83
CA TYR A 12 5.79 0.17 17.58
C TYR A 12 4.98 -0.97 16.98
N VAL A 13 3.69 -0.92 17.21
CA VAL A 13 2.67 -1.73 16.52
C VAL A 13 1.55 -0.81 16.07
N ASP A 14 1.18 -0.93 14.80
CA ASP A 14 0.02 -0.27 14.24
C ASP A 14 -0.97 -1.29 13.69
N SER A 15 -2.25 -1.02 13.83
CA SER A 15 -3.30 -1.89 13.31
C SER A 15 -4.51 -1.08 12.87
N TRP A 16 -5.07 -1.45 11.73
CA TRP A 16 -6.31 -0.85 11.25
C TRP A 16 -7.24 -1.89 10.64
N LEU A 17 -8.52 -1.56 10.67
CA LEU A 17 -9.59 -2.36 10.10
C LEU A 17 -10.43 -1.48 9.18
N LEU A 18 -10.69 -1.96 7.99
CA LEU A 18 -11.52 -1.29 6.99
C LEU A 18 -12.67 -2.21 6.58
N PHE A 19 -13.88 -1.69 6.52
CA PHE A 19 -15.00 -2.31 5.83
C PHE A 19 -15.30 -1.54 4.55
N GLY A 20 -15.40 -2.26 3.43
CA GLY A 20 -15.73 -1.70 2.13
C GLY A 20 -16.98 -2.33 1.53
N ARG A 21 -17.80 -1.52 0.85
CA ARG A 21 -18.88 -1.94 -0.03
C ARG A 21 -18.80 -1.16 -1.32
N TYR A 22 -18.80 -1.85 -2.45
CA TYR A 22 -18.59 -1.25 -3.75
C TYR A 22 -19.68 -1.70 -4.72
N ASP A 23 -20.22 -0.75 -5.50
CA ASP A 23 -21.06 -1.01 -6.64
C ASP A 23 -20.19 -0.89 -7.89
N ASN A 24 -20.00 -2.03 -8.58
CA ASN A 24 -19.13 -2.13 -9.73
C ASN A 24 -19.96 -2.19 -11.02
N LYS A 25 -19.46 -1.57 -12.08
CA LYS A 25 -20.03 -1.63 -13.43
C LYS A 25 -18.92 -1.96 -14.41
N ILE A 26 -19.14 -2.99 -15.22
CA ILE A 26 -18.30 -3.31 -16.37
C ILE A 26 -19.06 -2.94 -17.63
N TRP A 27 -18.35 -2.36 -18.58
CA TRP A 27 -18.86 -2.02 -19.89
C TRP A 27 -17.76 -2.21 -20.94
N SER A 28 -18.14 -2.59 -22.14
CA SER A 28 -17.27 -2.63 -23.32
C SER A 28 -18.14 -2.38 -24.55
N ASP A 29 -17.50 -2.17 -25.68
CA ASP A 29 -18.21 -1.94 -26.95
C ASP A 29 -18.93 -3.19 -27.45
N GLU A 30 -18.52 -4.38 -27.00
CA GLU A 30 -19.05 -5.66 -27.47
C GLU A 30 -20.07 -6.30 -26.51
N ILE A 31 -20.13 -5.88 -25.26
CA ILE A 31 -20.94 -6.50 -24.21
C ILE A 31 -21.82 -5.44 -23.55
N SER A 32 -23.11 -5.71 -23.45
CA SER A 32 -24.01 -4.84 -22.68
C SER A 32 -23.52 -4.65 -21.24
N PRO A 33 -23.58 -3.43 -20.69
CA PRO A 33 -23.09 -3.16 -19.35
C PRO A 33 -23.77 -4.02 -18.30
N PHE A 34 -22.98 -4.63 -17.43
CA PHE A 34 -23.50 -5.36 -16.27
C PHE A 34 -22.91 -4.86 -14.96
N LYS A 35 -23.65 -5.05 -13.88
CA LYS A 35 -23.29 -4.56 -12.54
C LYS A 35 -23.13 -5.71 -11.57
N PHE A 36 -22.22 -5.55 -10.63
CA PHE A 36 -22.07 -6.45 -9.50
C PHE A 36 -21.60 -5.69 -8.26
N LYS A 37 -21.82 -6.29 -7.09
CA LYS A 37 -21.42 -5.71 -5.82
C LYS A 37 -20.23 -6.48 -5.25
N SER A 38 -19.35 -5.76 -4.58
CA SER A 38 -18.33 -6.35 -3.73
C SER A 38 -18.34 -5.74 -2.35
N HIS A 39 -18.01 -6.54 -1.35
CA HIS A 39 -17.95 -6.11 0.04
C HIS A 39 -16.99 -7.00 0.81
N GLY A 40 -16.50 -6.49 1.91
CA GLY A 40 -15.66 -7.27 2.81
C GLY A 40 -14.87 -6.40 3.76
N TRP A 41 -14.06 -7.06 4.54
CA TRP A 41 -13.16 -6.48 5.51
C TRP A 41 -11.73 -6.57 5.01
N VAL A 42 -10.94 -5.57 5.32
CA VAL A 42 -9.48 -5.60 5.19
C VAL A 42 -8.90 -5.28 6.57
N TRP A 43 -7.99 -6.11 7.03
CA TRP A 43 -7.31 -5.93 8.29
C TRP A 43 -5.82 -5.90 8.10
N SER A 44 -5.13 -5.01 8.81
CA SER A 44 -3.69 -4.86 8.76
C SER A 44 -3.09 -4.77 10.16
N VAL A 45 -1.95 -5.41 10.32
CA VAL A 45 -1.04 -5.23 11.46
C VAL A 45 0.34 -4.95 10.92
N GLU A 46 0.94 -3.88 11.40
CA GLU A 46 2.32 -3.50 11.11
C GLU A 46 3.10 -3.40 12.41
N THR A 47 4.34 -3.79 12.38
CA THR A 47 5.28 -3.64 13.50
C THR A 47 6.64 -3.23 12.97
N GLY A 48 7.38 -2.50 13.76
CA GLY A 48 8.73 -2.09 13.45
C GLY A 48 9.48 -1.58 14.67
N TYR A 49 10.72 -1.24 14.45
CA TYR A 49 11.59 -0.71 15.50
C TYR A 49 12.38 0.47 14.95
N THR A 50 12.24 1.65 15.55
CA THR A 50 12.96 2.86 15.15
C THR A 50 14.30 2.93 15.87
N ILE A 51 15.38 3.00 15.12
CA ILE A 51 16.76 3.03 15.59
C ILE A 51 17.38 4.37 15.21
N PRO A 52 17.71 5.25 16.15
CA PRO A 52 18.54 6.42 15.87
C PRO A 52 19.92 5.99 15.38
N ILE A 53 20.35 6.45 14.22
CA ILE A 53 21.65 6.05 13.62
C ILE A 53 22.65 7.19 13.54
N GLY A 54 22.24 8.41 13.83
CA GLY A 54 23.15 9.53 13.91
C GLY A 54 22.52 10.87 13.60
N GLU A 55 23.35 11.87 13.66
CA GLU A 55 22.99 13.26 13.39
C GLU A 55 23.99 13.87 12.43
N SER A 56 23.52 14.75 11.55
CA SER A 56 24.35 15.53 10.66
C SER A 56 23.98 17.00 10.71
N GLY A 57 24.92 17.89 10.41
CA GLY A 57 24.79 19.33 10.53
C GLY A 57 25.71 19.90 11.62
N THR A 58 26.17 21.11 11.38
CA THR A 58 27.19 21.78 12.24
C THR A 58 26.59 22.77 13.25
N LYS A 59 25.30 23.05 13.13
CA LYS A 59 24.60 24.05 13.98
C LYS A 59 23.19 23.55 14.28
N ASP A 60 22.67 23.93 15.43
CA ASP A 60 21.34 23.50 15.90
C ASP A 60 20.20 23.79 14.91
N TYR A 61 20.32 24.82 14.09
CA TYR A 61 19.30 25.19 13.12
C TYR A 61 19.35 24.44 11.78
N ASN A 62 20.39 23.59 11.55
CA ASN A 62 20.50 22.75 10.35
C ASN A 62 20.76 21.28 10.69
N LYS A 63 20.35 20.85 11.88
CA LYS A 63 20.52 19.50 12.36
C LYS A 63 19.54 18.56 11.68
N LEU A 64 20.04 17.47 11.12
CA LEU A 64 19.29 16.34 10.59
C LEU A 64 19.49 15.15 11.53
N ILE A 65 18.40 14.57 12.00
CA ILE A 65 18.40 13.34 12.78
C ILE A 65 18.04 12.20 11.83
N TRP A 66 18.92 11.21 11.75
CA TRP A 66 18.74 10.03 10.92
C TRP A 66 18.24 8.86 11.76
N THR A 67 17.19 8.20 11.28
CA THR A 67 16.69 6.99 11.92
C THR A 67 16.52 5.89 10.87
N PHE A 68 16.82 4.66 11.26
CA PHE A 68 16.60 3.45 10.47
C PHE A 68 15.46 2.65 11.09
N GLN A 69 14.51 2.20 10.29
CA GLN A 69 13.32 1.53 10.77
C GLN A 69 13.06 0.26 9.96
N PRO A 70 13.51 -0.91 10.45
CA PRO A 70 13.01 -2.19 9.95
C PRO A 70 11.54 -2.35 10.31
N GLU A 71 10.75 -2.86 9.34
CA GLU A 71 9.31 -3.01 9.48
C GLU A 71 8.80 -4.29 8.82
N ALA A 72 7.70 -4.82 9.38
CA ALA A 72 6.96 -5.91 8.81
C ALA A 72 5.46 -5.65 8.95
N GLN A 73 4.70 -5.91 7.89
CA GLN A 73 3.26 -5.73 7.85
C GLN A 73 2.59 -6.98 7.30
N LEU A 74 1.47 -7.34 7.89
CA LEU A 74 0.59 -8.38 7.43
C LEU A 74 -0.79 -7.77 7.15
N VAL A 75 -1.28 -7.96 5.92
CA VAL A 75 -2.60 -7.49 5.51
C VAL A 75 -3.43 -8.68 5.07
N TRP A 76 -4.60 -8.86 5.68
CA TRP A 76 -5.61 -9.78 5.20
C TRP A 76 -6.68 -9.02 4.43
N ASP A 77 -6.89 -9.43 3.17
CA ASP A 77 -7.93 -8.88 2.29
C ASP A 77 -9.03 -9.91 2.07
N GLY A 78 -10.16 -9.70 2.74
CA GLY A 78 -11.37 -10.53 2.66
C GLY A 78 -12.46 -9.94 1.77
N VAL A 79 -12.14 -8.96 0.90
CA VAL A 79 -13.12 -8.38 -0.03
C VAL A 79 -13.51 -9.41 -1.10
N LYS A 80 -14.82 -9.64 -1.25
CA LYS A 80 -15.39 -10.60 -2.20
C LYS A 80 -16.38 -9.91 -3.11
N ALA A 81 -16.25 -10.18 -4.42
CA ALA A 81 -17.22 -9.77 -5.41
C ALA A 81 -18.28 -10.86 -5.60
N ASN A 82 -19.53 -10.45 -5.70
CA ASN A 82 -20.60 -11.34 -6.14
C ASN A 82 -20.34 -11.78 -7.59
N SER A 83 -20.70 -13.01 -7.93
CA SER A 83 -20.68 -13.43 -9.32
C SER A 83 -21.69 -12.62 -10.14
N ALA A 84 -21.34 -12.31 -11.38
CA ALA A 84 -22.18 -11.62 -12.32
C ALA A 84 -22.26 -12.40 -13.64
N ASN A 85 -23.29 -12.16 -14.42
CA ASN A 85 -23.43 -12.69 -15.77
C ASN A 85 -23.48 -11.54 -16.76
N ASP A 86 -22.86 -11.71 -17.91
CA ASP A 86 -23.01 -10.79 -19.03
C ASP A 86 -24.29 -11.06 -19.84
N SER A 87 -24.50 -10.30 -20.90
CA SER A 87 -25.64 -10.44 -21.82
C SER A 87 -25.65 -11.75 -22.60
N PHE A 88 -24.55 -12.44 -22.69
CA PHE A 88 -24.41 -13.76 -23.34
C PHE A 88 -24.55 -14.93 -22.36
N GLY A 89 -24.78 -14.67 -21.08
CA GLY A 89 -24.90 -15.67 -20.03
C GLY A 89 -23.57 -16.17 -19.45
N THR A 90 -22.44 -15.58 -19.84
CA THR A 90 -21.13 -15.94 -19.29
C THR A 90 -21.03 -15.51 -17.84
N LYS A 91 -20.72 -16.46 -16.96
CA LYS A 91 -20.58 -16.19 -15.51
C LYS A 91 -19.19 -15.72 -15.16
N TYR A 92 -19.12 -14.58 -14.48
CA TYR A 92 -17.88 -14.00 -13.95
C TYR A 92 -17.76 -14.27 -12.44
N ARG A 93 -16.59 -14.71 -12.00
CA ARG A 93 -16.27 -14.95 -10.60
C ARG A 93 -14.87 -14.43 -10.28
N GLN A 94 -14.73 -13.75 -9.16
CA GLN A 94 -13.43 -13.34 -8.62
C GLN A 94 -12.62 -14.57 -8.17
N LEU A 95 -11.32 -14.56 -8.45
CA LEU A 95 -10.32 -15.53 -7.95
C LEU A 95 -9.33 -14.81 -7.03
N GLY A 96 -8.71 -15.56 -6.12
CA GLY A 96 -7.70 -15.03 -5.19
C GLY A 96 -8.28 -14.25 -4.01
N THR A 97 -9.55 -14.50 -3.65
CA THR A 97 -10.17 -13.95 -2.43
C THR A 97 -9.49 -14.45 -1.15
N ASP A 98 -9.65 -13.73 -0.05
CA ASP A 98 -8.99 -14.02 1.23
C ASP A 98 -7.45 -14.08 1.06
N ASN A 99 -6.90 -13.07 0.41
CA ASN A 99 -5.47 -12.95 0.20
C ASN A 99 -4.79 -12.45 1.48
N VAL A 100 -3.65 -13.03 1.80
CA VAL A 100 -2.75 -12.53 2.84
C VAL A 100 -1.52 -11.96 2.16
N THR A 101 -1.26 -10.69 2.41
CA THR A 101 -0.07 -9.97 1.95
C THR A 101 0.89 -9.81 3.10
N LEU A 102 2.11 -10.29 2.95
CA LEU A 102 3.23 -10.02 3.83
C LEU A 102 4.12 -8.96 3.16
N ARG A 103 4.43 -7.88 3.87
CA ARG A 103 5.41 -6.86 3.49
C ARG A 103 6.51 -6.86 4.53
N VAL A 104 7.77 -6.93 4.10
CA VAL A 104 8.95 -6.82 4.96
C VAL A 104 9.91 -5.85 4.29
N GLY A 105 10.39 -4.90 5.05
CA GLY A 105 11.26 -3.88 4.52
C GLY A 105 11.97 -3.04 5.57
N ALA A 106 12.52 -1.95 5.11
CA ALA A 106 13.15 -0.97 5.97
C ALA A 106 13.00 0.44 5.38
N ARG A 107 12.93 1.39 6.28
CA ARG A 107 12.80 2.81 5.98
C ARG A 107 13.95 3.59 6.61
N LEU A 108 14.53 4.50 5.86
CA LEU A 108 15.49 5.48 6.36
C LEU A 108 14.82 6.84 6.38
N HIS A 109 14.78 7.47 7.55
CA HIS A 109 14.24 8.80 7.75
C HIS A 109 15.37 9.82 7.93
N ALA A 110 15.11 11.02 7.42
CA ALA A 110 15.89 12.23 7.70
C ALA A 110 14.94 13.28 8.28
N ASN A 111 15.01 13.53 9.57
CA ASN A 111 14.17 14.49 10.28
C ASN A 111 14.93 15.81 10.43
N TYR A 112 14.41 16.87 9.85
CA TYR A 112 14.97 18.22 9.93
C TYR A 112 14.29 19.01 11.05
N MET A 113 14.86 18.93 12.27
CA MET A 113 14.48 19.75 13.42
C MET A 113 12.96 19.87 13.65
N ASN A 114 12.21 18.80 13.49
CA ASN A 114 10.75 18.78 13.57
C ASN A 114 10.01 19.74 12.59
N LYS A 115 10.72 20.26 11.58
CA LYS A 115 10.14 21.12 10.54
C LYS A 115 9.72 20.34 9.31
N GLY A 116 10.36 19.21 9.08
CA GLY A 116 10.08 18.34 7.96
C GLY A 116 10.75 16.98 8.12
N LEU A 117 10.21 16.01 7.45
CA LEU A 117 10.66 14.63 7.40
C LEU A 117 10.81 14.22 5.94
N GLY A 118 11.97 13.67 5.60
CA GLY A 118 12.17 12.93 4.36
C GLY A 118 12.35 11.46 4.65
N PHE A 119 11.90 10.56 3.76
CA PHE A 119 12.17 9.14 3.88
C PHE A 119 12.40 8.48 2.53
N ILE A 120 13.16 7.40 2.57
CA ILE A 120 13.23 6.38 1.53
C ILE A 120 12.95 5.02 2.15
N GLU A 121 12.30 4.13 1.40
CA GLU A 121 11.82 2.86 1.91
C GLU A 121 11.97 1.80 0.82
N GLY A 122 12.45 0.62 1.19
CA GLY A 122 12.51 -0.55 0.33
C GLY A 122 11.79 -1.72 0.96
N ASN A 123 10.91 -2.38 0.20
CA ASN A 123 10.09 -3.49 0.67
C ASN A 123 10.16 -4.69 -0.29
N TRP A 124 10.03 -5.86 0.28
CA TRP A 124 9.59 -7.06 -0.39
C TRP A 124 8.16 -7.38 0.02
N ILE A 125 7.31 -7.66 -0.97
CA ILE A 125 5.89 -7.95 -0.77
C ILE A 125 5.59 -9.35 -1.31
N HIS A 126 4.89 -10.14 -0.51
CA HIS A 126 4.42 -11.47 -0.90
C HIS A 126 2.91 -11.58 -0.74
N ASN A 127 2.22 -11.92 -1.83
CA ASN A 127 0.79 -12.23 -1.83
C ASN A 127 0.59 -13.75 -1.80
N SER A 128 -0.19 -14.24 -0.84
CA SER A 128 -0.47 -15.68 -0.68
C SER A 128 -1.23 -16.26 -1.88
N LYS A 129 -2.02 -15.44 -2.56
CA LYS A 129 -2.83 -15.83 -3.72
C LYS A 129 -2.59 -14.92 -4.92
N LYS A 130 -2.81 -15.48 -6.12
CA LYS A 130 -2.85 -14.69 -7.35
C LYS A 130 -4.27 -14.16 -7.53
N ALA A 131 -4.39 -12.85 -7.77
CA ALA A 131 -5.64 -12.24 -8.19
C ALA A 131 -6.00 -12.71 -9.61
N GLY A 132 -7.30 -12.84 -9.90
CA GLY A 132 -7.75 -13.24 -11.21
C GLY A 132 -9.26 -13.22 -11.34
N VAL A 133 -9.73 -13.59 -12.52
CA VAL A 133 -11.14 -13.73 -12.83
C VAL A 133 -11.40 -15.07 -13.53
N GLN A 134 -12.49 -15.71 -13.18
CA GLN A 134 -13.02 -16.86 -13.91
C GLN A 134 -14.17 -16.36 -14.79
N MET A 135 -14.11 -16.68 -16.09
CA MET A 135 -15.14 -16.40 -17.09
C MET A 135 -15.64 -17.72 -17.66
N GLY A 136 -16.87 -18.11 -17.29
CA GLY A 136 -17.37 -19.45 -17.62
C GLY A 136 -16.48 -20.54 -17.01
N THR A 137 -15.79 -21.30 -17.85
CA THR A 137 -14.83 -22.34 -17.47
C THR A 137 -13.39 -21.84 -17.37
N ASP A 138 -13.07 -20.74 -18.03
CA ASP A 138 -11.71 -20.23 -18.17
C ASP A 138 -11.27 -19.41 -16.97
N LYS A 139 -10.04 -19.62 -16.51
CA LYS A 139 -9.45 -18.90 -15.40
C LYS A 139 -8.28 -18.06 -15.89
N ILE A 140 -8.38 -16.77 -15.70
CA ILE A 140 -7.34 -15.79 -16.04
C ILE A 140 -6.77 -15.21 -14.75
N TYR A 141 -5.45 -15.35 -14.57
CA TYR A 141 -4.74 -14.81 -13.41
C TYR A 141 -3.85 -13.65 -13.83
N MET A 142 -3.74 -12.67 -12.93
CA MET A 142 -2.76 -11.60 -13.06
C MET A 142 -1.36 -12.17 -12.80
N ASP A 143 -0.49 -12.07 -13.80
CA ASP A 143 0.91 -12.50 -13.64
C ASP A 143 1.74 -11.44 -12.92
N GLY A 144 2.83 -11.91 -12.26
CA GLY A 144 3.82 -11.05 -11.62
C GLY A 144 3.46 -10.48 -10.26
N GLY A 145 2.18 -10.46 -9.88
CA GLY A 145 1.72 -9.82 -8.65
C GLY A 145 1.96 -10.57 -7.34
N ARG A 146 2.59 -11.76 -7.37
CA ARG A 146 2.76 -12.58 -6.15
C ARG A 146 3.96 -12.19 -5.30
N ASN A 147 5.08 -11.87 -5.93
CA ASN A 147 6.27 -11.39 -5.26
C ASN A 147 6.71 -10.09 -5.93
N LEU A 148 6.76 -9.02 -5.16
CA LEU A 148 7.05 -7.69 -5.64
C LEU A 148 8.21 -7.08 -4.84
N GLY A 149 9.08 -6.37 -5.52
CA GLY A 149 9.94 -5.36 -4.93
C GLY A 149 9.22 -4.02 -4.96
N GLU A 150 9.30 -3.27 -3.89
CA GLU A 150 8.77 -1.91 -3.80
C GLU A 150 9.85 -0.94 -3.35
N PHE A 151 9.92 0.21 -3.99
CA PHE A 151 10.69 1.35 -3.54
C PHE A 151 9.77 2.56 -3.39
N ARG A 152 9.87 3.26 -2.27
CA ARG A 152 9.09 4.47 -1.98
C ARG A 152 9.98 5.58 -1.46
N MET A 153 9.60 6.80 -1.74
CA MET A 153 10.19 7.98 -1.11
C MET A 153 9.11 9.00 -0.82
N GLY A 154 9.32 9.81 0.19
CA GLY A 154 8.35 10.82 0.56
C GLY A 154 8.97 11.95 1.35
N LEU A 155 8.21 13.04 1.40
CA LEU A 155 8.49 14.24 2.16
C LEU A 155 7.25 14.64 2.94
N GLU A 156 7.46 15.10 4.17
CA GLU A 156 6.42 15.71 5.00
C GLU A 156 6.99 16.98 5.62
N GLY A 157 6.19 18.03 5.73
CA GLY A 157 6.65 19.27 6.32
C GLY A 157 5.53 20.23 6.65
N HIS A 158 5.81 21.12 7.59
CA HIS A 158 4.88 22.20 7.95
C HIS A 158 4.82 23.25 6.85
N LEU A 159 3.63 23.40 6.23
CA LEU A 159 3.32 24.48 5.28
C LEU A 159 2.95 25.77 6.01
N SER A 160 2.39 25.65 7.21
CA SER A 160 2.09 26.74 8.12
C SER A 160 2.13 26.23 9.58
N ARG A 161 1.85 27.11 10.56
CA ARG A 161 1.80 26.72 11.99
C ARG A 161 0.81 25.58 12.28
N ASN A 162 -0.28 25.47 11.50
CA ASN A 162 -1.38 24.53 11.73
C ASN A 162 -1.63 23.63 10.52
N THR A 163 -0.77 23.63 9.52
CA THR A 163 -0.96 22.86 8.29
C THR A 163 0.30 22.08 7.99
N LEU A 164 0.14 20.78 7.85
CA LEU A 164 1.19 19.86 7.44
C LEU A 164 0.87 19.37 6.04
N GLY A 165 1.84 19.39 5.16
CA GLY A 165 1.76 18.84 3.81
C GLY A 165 2.67 17.65 3.67
N TRP A 166 2.27 16.68 2.85
CA TRP A 166 3.08 15.51 2.52
C TRP A 166 2.92 15.10 1.07
N ALA A 167 3.96 14.49 0.53
CA ALA A 167 3.98 13.90 -0.80
C ALA A 167 4.76 12.60 -0.78
N THR A 168 4.28 11.58 -1.48
CA THR A 168 4.98 10.31 -1.66
C THR A 168 4.92 9.84 -3.10
N VAL A 169 5.98 9.20 -3.54
CA VAL A 169 6.03 8.46 -4.81
C VAL A 169 6.57 7.06 -4.54
N GLY A 170 6.13 6.11 -5.34
CA GLY A 170 6.56 4.73 -5.19
C GLY A 170 6.47 3.96 -6.49
N VAL A 171 7.31 2.96 -6.61
CA VAL A 171 7.30 2.02 -7.73
C VAL A 171 7.30 0.60 -7.19
N GLN A 172 6.54 -0.27 -7.82
CA GLN A 172 6.54 -1.70 -7.56
C GLN A 172 6.90 -2.44 -8.85
N ALA A 173 7.72 -3.45 -8.73
CA ALA A 173 8.10 -4.32 -9.83
C ALA A 173 7.98 -5.79 -9.42
N GLY A 174 7.58 -6.63 -10.37
CA GLY A 174 7.42 -8.06 -10.18
C GLY A 174 7.82 -8.87 -11.39
N LYS A 175 7.55 -10.17 -11.36
CA LYS A 175 7.79 -11.05 -12.50
C LYS A 175 6.86 -10.70 -13.67
N SER A 176 7.21 -11.19 -14.85
CA SER A 176 6.40 -11.08 -16.08
C SER A 176 6.08 -9.63 -16.47
N GLY A 177 6.95 -8.67 -16.16
CA GLY A 177 6.76 -7.27 -16.51
C GLY A 177 5.74 -6.54 -15.63
N TYR A 178 5.34 -7.11 -14.49
CA TYR A 178 4.49 -6.37 -13.54
C TYR A 178 5.19 -5.09 -13.10
N HIS A 179 4.51 -3.98 -13.29
CA HIS A 179 4.98 -2.66 -12.92
C HIS A 179 3.79 -1.81 -12.44
N ASN A 180 3.97 -1.09 -11.34
CA ASN A 180 2.98 -0.17 -10.81
C ASN A 180 3.68 1.06 -10.23
N GLU A 181 3.16 2.24 -10.56
CA GLU A 181 3.65 3.52 -10.07
C GLU A 181 2.57 4.19 -9.25
N THR A 182 2.96 4.80 -8.15
CA THR A 182 2.05 5.54 -7.28
C THR A 182 2.60 6.92 -6.98
N ALA A 183 1.72 7.91 -6.97
CA ALA A 183 2.03 9.25 -6.47
C ALA A 183 0.86 9.72 -5.62
N GLN A 184 1.16 10.30 -4.47
CA GLN A 184 0.16 10.78 -3.52
C GLN A 184 0.62 12.10 -2.93
N ILE A 185 -0.32 13.00 -2.71
CA ILE A 185 -0.11 14.28 -2.05
C ILE A 185 -1.29 14.55 -1.11
N GLY A 186 -1.02 15.16 0.01
CA GLY A 186 -2.06 15.51 0.97
C GLY A 186 -1.67 16.65 1.89
N ILE A 187 -2.69 17.17 2.55
CA ILE A 187 -2.57 18.18 3.60
C ILE A 187 -3.38 17.74 4.81
N LYS A 188 -2.91 18.11 5.99
CA LYS A 188 -3.54 17.82 7.28
C LYS A 188 -3.52 19.04 8.17
#